data_7f3a9960410551dd13101dd62a29dc19
#
_entry.id   7f3a9960410551dd13101dd62a29dc19
#
_cell.length_a   1.000
_cell.length_b   1.000
_cell.length_c   1.000
_cell.angle_alpha   90.00
_cell.angle_beta   90.00
_cell.angle_gamma   90.00
#
_symmetry.space_group_name_H-M   'P 1'
#
loop_
_entity.id
_entity.type
_entity.pdbx_description
1 polymer ?
#
loop_
_entity_poly.entity_id
_entity_poly.type
_entity_poly.pdbx_seq_one_letter_code
_entity_poly.pdbx_strand_id
1 'polypeptide(L)'
;MKNNKGFTLIELLVVVAIIGILAAVGVVAYNGYTKSAKINAAKSNQGQVVKYLAAEIQKCNMGTEDTAMSGGLDCTVSNNASTISAAAETALADFKNPFTPSAAGVVDGANDDKGYTAMVPNDTDGEIVVTTRYDDDDSDASTEEVLSNTVQIE
;
A
#
# COMPACT_ATOMS: atom_id res chain seq x y z
N MET A 1 9.34 16.25 61.98
CA MET A 1 7.93 16.37 61.50
C MET A 1 7.96 16.40 59.97
N LYS A 2 7.43 15.35 59.29
CA LYS A 2 7.32 15.33 57.84
C LYS A 2 6.07 16.17 57.45
N ASN A 3 6.27 17.29 56.75
CA ASN A 3 5.19 18.06 56.16
C ASN A 3 4.60 17.26 54.99
N ASN A 4 3.50 16.57 55.21
CA ASN A 4 2.71 15.99 54.14
C ASN A 4 1.85 17.12 53.50
N LYS A 5 2.38 17.77 52.46
CA LYS A 5 1.58 18.66 51.62
C LYS A 5 0.70 17.79 50.74
N GLY A 6 -0.58 17.71 51.02
CA GLY A 6 -1.58 17.07 50.17
C GLY A 6 -1.94 17.98 49.01
N PHE A 7 -2.29 17.39 47.86
CA PHE A 7 -2.85 18.13 46.70
C PHE A 7 -4.22 18.70 47.05
N THR A 8 -4.46 19.92 46.59
CA THR A 8 -5.79 20.54 46.67
C THR A 8 -6.72 19.97 45.61
N LEU A 9 -8.01 19.94 45.90
CA LEU A 9 -9.03 19.47 44.95
C LEU A 9 -9.04 20.29 43.64
N ILE A 10 -8.78 21.59 43.74
CA ILE A 10 -8.73 22.49 42.57
C ILE A 10 -7.50 22.21 41.68
N GLU A 11 -6.34 21.89 42.26
CA GLU A 11 -5.14 21.52 41.49
C GLU A 11 -5.40 20.25 40.68
N LEU A 12 -6.05 19.25 41.26
CA LEU A 12 -6.41 18.03 40.54
C LEU A 12 -7.44 18.31 39.43
N LEU A 13 -8.46 19.11 39.68
CA LEU A 13 -9.51 19.44 38.74
C LEU A 13 -8.96 20.18 37.51
N VAL A 14 -8.07 21.15 37.71
CA VAL A 14 -7.43 21.88 36.60
C VAL A 14 -6.57 20.95 35.75
N VAL A 15 -5.81 20.05 36.36
CA VAL A 15 -4.96 19.11 35.63
C VAL A 15 -5.78 18.18 34.76
N VAL A 16 -6.86 17.57 35.27
CA VAL A 16 -7.71 16.68 34.46
C VAL A 16 -8.44 17.42 33.36
N ALA A 17 -8.83 18.70 33.57
CA ALA A 17 -9.44 19.52 32.54
C ALA A 17 -8.45 19.79 31.39
N ILE A 18 -7.21 20.12 31.68
CA ILE A 18 -6.17 20.37 30.67
C ILE A 18 -5.86 19.07 29.90
N ILE A 19 -5.69 17.95 30.61
CA ILE A 19 -5.45 16.64 29.97
C ILE A 19 -6.62 16.28 29.05
N GLY A 20 -7.86 16.51 29.47
CA GLY A 20 -9.06 16.25 28.67
C GLY A 20 -9.08 17.03 27.38
N ILE A 21 -8.72 18.32 27.41
CA ILE A 21 -8.66 19.17 26.19
C ILE A 21 -7.53 18.69 25.28
N LEU A 22 -6.35 18.44 25.82
CA LEU A 22 -5.19 17.99 25.04
C LEU A 22 -5.44 16.62 24.39
N ALA A 23 -6.08 15.70 25.12
CA ALA A 23 -6.44 14.38 24.60
C ALA A 23 -7.45 14.50 23.44
N ALA A 24 -8.48 15.34 23.55
CA ALA A 24 -9.48 15.55 22.51
C ALA A 24 -8.85 16.04 21.19
N VAL A 25 -7.97 17.07 21.27
CA VAL A 25 -7.26 17.60 20.10
C VAL A 25 -6.25 16.57 19.55
N GLY A 26 -5.54 15.88 20.44
CA GLY A 26 -4.52 14.90 20.08
C GLY A 26 -5.08 13.73 19.27
N VAL A 27 -6.25 13.20 19.63
CA VAL A 27 -6.89 12.09 18.91
C VAL A 27 -7.25 12.48 17.47
N VAL A 28 -7.81 13.66 17.26
CA VAL A 28 -8.19 14.14 15.91
C VAL A 28 -6.95 14.30 15.02
N ALA A 29 -5.90 14.93 15.55
CA ALA A 29 -4.64 15.11 14.83
C ALA A 29 -3.95 13.77 14.50
N TYR A 30 -3.97 12.82 15.44
CA TYR A 30 -3.39 11.48 15.25
C TYR A 30 -4.13 10.70 14.15
N ASN A 31 -5.45 10.73 14.13
CA ASN A 31 -6.25 10.06 13.09
C ASN A 31 -5.95 10.63 11.69
N GLY A 32 -5.86 11.95 11.55
CA GLY A 32 -5.50 12.58 10.29
C GLY A 32 -4.09 12.20 9.80
N TYR A 33 -3.14 12.15 10.72
CA TYR A 33 -1.76 11.74 10.40
C TYR A 33 -1.68 10.28 9.96
N THR A 34 -2.34 9.36 10.68
CA THR A 34 -2.34 7.93 10.34
C THR A 34 -3.03 7.66 9.01
N LYS A 35 -4.12 8.39 8.69
CA LYS A 35 -4.76 8.32 7.37
C LYS A 35 -3.80 8.71 6.26
N SER A 36 -3.16 9.88 6.37
CA SER A 36 -2.19 10.34 5.37
C SER A 36 -1.00 9.38 5.22
N ALA A 37 -0.52 8.80 6.32
CA ALA A 37 0.56 7.82 6.29
C ALA A 37 0.17 6.56 5.51
N LYS A 38 -1.04 6.03 5.70
CA LYS A 38 -1.56 4.87 4.98
C LYS A 38 -1.70 5.15 3.48
N ILE A 39 -2.23 6.31 3.11
CA ILE A 39 -2.35 6.75 1.71
C ILE A 39 -0.97 6.81 1.05
N ASN A 40 0.01 7.44 1.71
CA ASN A 40 1.36 7.55 1.17
C ASN A 40 2.04 6.17 1.06
N ALA A 41 1.79 5.26 2.01
CA ALA A 41 2.29 3.90 1.94
C ALA A 41 1.69 3.13 0.75
N ALA A 42 0.38 3.25 0.49
CA ALA A 42 -0.27 2.64 -0.66
C ALA A 42 0.31 3.15 -1.99
N LYS A 43 0.47 4.47 -2.13
CA LYS A 43 1.12 5.09 -3.31
C LYS A 43 2.57 4.63 -3.48
N SER A 44 3.31 4.48 -2.39
CA SER A 44 4.68 3.97 -2.41
C SER A 44 4.74 2.52 -2.85
N ASN A 45 3.83 1.66 -2.36
CA ASN A 45 3.72 0.27 -2.77
C ASN A 45 3.54 0.15 -4.28
N GLN A 46 2.58 0.90 -4.85
CA GLN A 46 2.38 0.90 -6.30
C GLN A 46 3.64 1.31 -7.06
N GLY A 47 4.30 2.40 -6.66
CA GLY A 47 5.52 2.84 -7.32
C GLY A 47 6.64 1.80 -7.27
N GLN A 48 6.71 1.01 -6.20
CA GLN A 48 7.66 -0.09 -6.07
C GLN A 48 7.29 -1.28 -6.96
N VAL A 49 6.00 -1.65 -7.02
CA VAL A 49 5.49 -2.73 -7.88
C VAL A 49 5.75 -2.42 -9.36
N VAL A 50 5.44 -1.20 -9.82
CA VAL A 50 5.69 -0.77 -11.20
C VAL A 50 7.17 -0.87 -11.55
N LYS A 51 8.05 -0.37 -10.67
CA LYS A 51 9.50 -0.45 -10.89
C LYS A 51 10.02 -1.87 -10.88
N TYR A 52 9.49 -2.71 -10.00
CA TYR A 52 9.85 -4.11 -9.91
C TYR A 52 9.46 -4.85 -11.18
N LEU A 53 8.21 -4.72 -11.64
CA LEU A 53 7.74 -5.31 -12.90
C LEU A 53 8.61 -4.89 -14.08
N ALA A 54 8.83 -3.60 -14.25
CA ALA A 54 9.65 -3.09 -15.36
C ALA A 54 11.09 -3.62 -15.32
N ALA A 55 11.69 -3.72 -14.13
CA ALA A 55 13.05 -4.23 -13.98
C ALA A 55 13.13 -5.74 -14.26
N GLU A 56 12.20 -6.52 -13.75
CA GLU A 56 12.20 -7.98 -13.93
C GLU A 56 11.86 -8.39 -15.38
N ILE A 57 10.92 -7.69 -16.04
CA ILE A 57 10.64 -7.86 -17.47
C ILE A 57 11.88 -7.54 -18.30
N GLN A 58 12.56 -6.44 -17.98
CA GLN A 58 13.76 -6.04 -18.71
C GLN A 58 14.93 -7.03 -18.56
N LYS A 59 15.06 -7.71 -17.41
CA LYS A 59 16.04 -8.80 -17.25
C LYS A 59 15.77 -9.94 -18.22
N CYS A 60 14.51 -10.36 -18.37
CA CYS A 60 14.12 -11.37 -19.33
C CYS A 60 14.41 -10.93 -20.77
N ASN A 61 14.04 -9.69 -21.14
CA ASN A 61 14.23 -9.18 -22.50
C ASN A 61 15.71 -9.05 -22.89
N MET A 62 16.59 -8.77 -21.94
CA MET A 62 18.04 -8.71 -22.16
C MET A 62 18.68 -10.11 -22.34
N GLY A 63 17.99 -11.19 -21.98
CA GLY A 63 18.50 -12.55 -22.04
C GLY A 63 19.72 -12.80 -21.15
N THR A 64 19.87 -12.03 -20.07
CA THR A 64 21.00 -12.14 -19.14
C THR A 64 20.77 -13.20 -18.07
N GLU A 65 19.52 -13.54 -17.82
CA GLU A 65 19.07 -14.47 -16.79
C GLU A 65 18.06 -15.45 -17.39
N ASP A 66 18.11 -16.71 -17.00
CA ASP A 66 17.12 -17.71 -17.41
C ASP A 66 15.82 -17.60 -16.62
N THR A 67 15.85 -16.90 -15.48
CA THR A 67 14.69 -16.70 -14.60
C THR A 67 14.63 -15.28 -14.02
N ALA A 68 13.43 -14.78 -13.79
CA ALA A 68 13.16 -13.53 -13.11
C ALA A 68 12.20 -13.72 -11.93
N MET A 69 11.86 -12.65 -11.20
CA MET A 69 10.88 -12.68 -10.12
C MET A 69 11.17 -13.75 -9.07
N SER A 70 12.41 -13.76 -8.56
CA SER A 70 12.89 -14.75 -7.57
C SER A 70 12.77 -16.21 -8.05
N GLY A 71 12.87 -16.44 -9.36
CA GLY A 71 12.74 -17.76 -9.98
C GLY A 71 11.31 -18.18 -10.32
N GLY A 72 10.33 -17.32 -10.10
CA GLY A 72 8.93 -17.55 -10.41
C GLY A 72 8.57 -17.36 -11.89
N LEU A 73 9.43 -16.70 -12.67
CA LEU A 73 9.22 -16.43 -14.09
C LEU A 73 10.36 -17.07 -14.90
N ASP A 74 10.03 -17.93 -15.87
CA ASP A 74 10.98 -18.52 -16.80
C ASP A 74 11.16 -17.58 -18.01
N CYS A 75 12.37 -17.01 -18.15
CA CYS A 75 12.70 -16.07 -19.23
C CYS A 75 13.09 -16.79 -20.56
N THR A 76 13.22 -18.11 -20.56
CA THR A 76 13.58 -18.87 -21.77
C THR A 76 12.38 -19.12 -22.70
N VAL A 77 11.18 -18.86 -22.20
CA VAL A 77 9.90 -18.99 -22.95
C VAL A 77 9.24 -17.64 -23.13
N SER A 78 8.36 -17.54 -24.13
CA SER A 78 7.55 -16.33 -24.31
C SER A 78 6.52 -16.24 -23.20
N ASN A 79 6.58 -15.17 -22.41
CA ASN A 79 5.66 -14.92 -21.31
C ASN A 79 4.59 -13.91 -21.75
N ASN A 80 3.35 -14.15 -21.33
CA ASN A 80 2.25 -13.21 -21.48
C ASN A 80 2.02 -12.40 -20.19
N ALA A 81 1.18 -11.36 -20.25
CA ALA A 81 0.90 -10.50 -19.11
C ALA A 81 0.39 -11.27 -17.89
N SER A 82 -0.48 -12.26 -18.11
CA SER A 82 -1.06 -13.08 -17.04
C SER A 82 0.00 -13.94 -16.33
N THR A 83 0.97 -14.50 -17.05
CA THR A 83 2.05 -15.29 -16.43
C THR A 83 2.97 -14.40 -15.60
N ILE A 84 3.28 -13.21 -16.11
CA ILE A 84 4.16 -12.24 -15.43
C ILE A 84 3.49 -11.69 -14.17
N SER A 85 2.20 -11.32 -14.23
CA SER A 85 1.48 -10.78 -13.06
C SER A 85 1.34 -11.82 -11.95
N ALA A 86 1.06 -13.07 -12.26
CA ALA A 86 0.97 -14.15 -11.29
C ALA A 86 2.33 -14.46 -10.62
N ALA A 87 3.42 -14.45 -11.40
CA ALA A 87 4.77 -14.61 -10.85
C ALA A 87 5.15 -13.43 -9.95
N ALA A 88 4.77 -12.21 -10.33
CA ALA A 88 5.02 -11.00 -9.54
C ALA A 88 4.22 -11.00 -8.22
N GLU A 89 2.96 -11.43 -8.21
CA GLU A 89 2.18 -11.57 -6.97
C GLU A 89 2.89 -12.48 -5.97
N THR A 90 3.39 -13.62 -6.44
CA THR A 90 4.14 -14.57 -5.60
C THR A 90 5.43 -13.94 -5.06
N ALA A 91 6.19 -13.25 -5.90
CA ALA A 91 7.45 -12.61 -5.52
C ALA A 91 7.25 -11.43 -4.56
N LEU A 92 6.10 -10.77 -4.61
CA LEU A 92 5.75 -9.59 -3.80
C LEU A 92 4.82 -9.93 -2.62
N ALA A 93 4.70 -11.19 -2.22
CA ALA A 93 3.82 -11.64 -1.14
C ALA A 93 4.11 -10.99 0.23
N ASP A 94 5.32 -10.47 0.44
CA ASP A 94 5.71 -9.75 1.65
C ASP A 94 5.13 -8.34 1.75
N PHE A 95 4.67 -7.78 0.64
CA PHE A 95 3.98 -6.49 0.65
C PHE A 95 2.66 -6.61 1.41
N LYS A 96 2.41 -5.66 2.30
CA LYS A 96 1.17 -5.63 3.10
C LYS A 96 0.30 -4.45 2.73
N ASN A 97 -1.01 -4.67 2.80
CA ASN A 97 -1.98 -3.61 2.61
C ASN A 97 -1.89 -2.61 3.78
N PRO A 98 -1.62 -1.32 3.54
CA PRO A 98 -1.47 -0.33 4.62
C PRO A 98 -2.74 -0.09 5.44
N PHE A 99 -3.91 -0.37 4.88
CA PHE A 99 -5.20 -0.23 5.54
C PHE A 99 -5.59 -1.50 6.30
N THR A 100 -5.18 -2.67 5.79
CA THR A 100 -5.45 -3.98 6.39
C THR A 100 -4.16 -4.80 6.46
N PRO A 101 -3.27 -4.56 7.45
CA PRO A 101 -1.91 -5.15 7.49
C PRO A 101 -1.86 -6.69 7.57
N SER A 102 -2.98 -7.34 7.87
CA SER A 102 -3.09 -8.81 7.84
C SER A 102 -3.27 -9.38 6.43
N ALA A 103 -3.63 -8.52 5.46
CA ALA A 103 -3.83 -8.91 4.06
C ALA A 103 -2.58 -8.66 3.21
N ALA A 104 -2.46 -9.39 2.10
CA ALA A 104 -1.48 -9.08 1.06
C ALA A 104 -1.68 -7.66 0.55
N GLY A 105 -0.62 -7.01 0.12
CA GLY A 105 -0.70 -5.65 -0.44
C GLY A 105 -0.73 -5.63 -1.95
N VAL A 106 -0.33 -6.73 -2.60
CA VAL A 106 -0.27 -6.89 -4.06
C VAL A 106 -1.11 -8.08 -4.45
N VAL A 107 -1.88 -7.96 -5.51
CA VAL A 107 -2.75 -9.03 -6.03
C VAL A 107 -2.70 -9.07 -7.56
N ASP A 108 -2.81 -10.27 -8.10
CA ASP A 108 -3.02 -10.51 -9.51
C ASP A 108 -4.51 -10.38 -9.87
N GLY A 109 -4.80 -9.69 -10.96
CA GLY A 109 -6.17 -9.39 -11.37
C GLY A 109 -6.75 -8.11 -10.77
N ALA A 110 -7.98 -7.80 -11.16
CA ALA A 110 -8.67 -6.60 -10.71
C ALA A 110 -9.05 -6.69 -9.23
N ASN A 111 -8.77 -5.64 -8.49
CA ASN A 111 -9.17 -5.49 -7.10
C ASN A 111 -9.43 -4.00 -6.81
N ASP A 112 -10.66 -3.68 -6.45
CA ASP A 112 -11.11 -2.31 -6.17
C ASP A 112 -11.12 -1.99 -4.66
N ASP A 113 -10.65 -2.92 -3.82
CA ASP A 113 -10.55 -2.69 -2.39
C ASP A 113 -9.41 -1.73 -2.06
N LYS A 114 -9.61 -0.96 -1.01
CA LYS A 114 -8.67 0.06 -0.54
C LYS A 114 -7.31 -0.50 -0.13
N GLY A 115 -6.26 0.12 -0.67
CA GLY A 115 -4.87 -0.16 -0.29
C GLY A 115 -4.23 -1.37 -0.95
N TYR A 116 -4.96 -2.09 -1.80
CA TYR A 116 -4.37 -3.10 -2.67
C TYR A 116 -3.72 -2.46 -3.88
N THR A 117 -2.61 -3.02 -4.30
CA THR A 117 -2.00 -2.78 -5.60
C THR A 117 -2.37 -3.95 -6.49
N ALA A 118 -3.32 -3.74 -7.37
CA ALA A 118 -3.82 -4.73 -8.32
C ALA A 118 -3.01 -4.68 -9.62
N MET A 119 -2.62 -5.82 -10.13
CA MET A 119 -1.95 -5.99 -11.41
C MET A 119 -2.94 -6.64 -12.37
N VAL A 120 -3.50 -5.86 -13.28
CA VAL A 120 -4.49 -6.34 -14.25
C VAL A 120 -3.80 -6.64 -15.58
N PRO A 121 -3.59 -7.93 -15.90
CA PRO A 121 -2.93 -8.31 -17.14
C PRO A 121 -3.86 -8.13 -18.35
N ASN A 122 -3.29 -7.69 -19.46
CA ASN A 122 -3.92 -7.64 -20.77
C ASN A 122 -3.03 -8.36 -21.77
N ASP A 123 -3.31 -9.63 -22.00
CA ASP A 123 -2.52 -10.48 -22.88
C ASP A 123 -2.68 -10.09 -24.38
N THR A 124 -3.74 -9.36 -24.72
CA THR A 124 -3.98 -8.93 -26.11
C THR A 124 -3.06 -7.78 -26.50
N ASP A 125 -2.87 -6.84 -25.59
CA ASP A 125 -2.06 -5.63 -25.83
C ASP A 125 -0.62 -5.79 -25.28
N GLY A 126 -0.32 -6.91 -24.60
CA GLY A 126 1.00 -7.17 -24.00
C GLY A 126 1.35 -6.19 -22.90
N GLU A 127 0.39 -5.87 -22.02
CA GLU A 127 0.57 -4.90 -20.96
C GLU A 127 0.01 -5.38 -19.61
N ILE A 128 0.53 -4.80 -18.53
CA ILE A 128 -0.02 -4.97 -17.18
C ILE A 128 -0.40 -3.58 -16.65
N VAL A 129 -1.68 -3.39 -16.36
CA VAL A 129 -2.18 -2.16 -15.73
C VAL A 129 -2.10 -2.33 -14.22
N VAL A 130 -1.28 -1.52 -13.57
CA VAL A 130 -1.11 -1.51 -12.11
C VAL A 130 -1.97 -0.42 -11.53
N THR A 131 -2.93 -0.78 -10.70
CA THR A 131 -3.88 0.16 -10.08
C THR A 131 -3.82 0.07 -8.56
N THR A 132 -4.02 1.19 -7.87
CA THR A 132 -4.16 1.24 -6.41
C THR A 132 -5.19 2.26 -6.03
N ARG A 133 -6.22 1.83 -5.31
CA ARG A 133 -7.21 2.70 -4.69
C ARG A 133 -6.74 3.10 -3.30
N TYR A 134 -6.73 4.40 -2.99
CA TYR A 134 -6.17 4.91 -1.72
C TYR A 134 -7.04 5.94 -1.00
N ASP A 135 -8.19 6.29 -1.54
CA ASP A 135 -9.11 7.19 -0.87
C ASP A 135 -9.81 6.53 0.33
N ASP A 136 -10.33 7.36 1.21
CA ASP A 136 -10.96 6.93 2.46
C ASP A 136 -12.41 7.42 2.58
N ASP A 137 -12.92 8.04 1.53
CA ASP A 137 -14.29 8.55 1.54
C ASP A 137 -15.25 7.51 0.98
N ASP A 138 -15.74 6.62 1.88
CA ASP A 138 -16.76 5.63 1.54
C ASP A 138 -18.14 6.27 1.25
N SER A 139 -18.25 7.61 1.35
CA SER A 139 -19.51 8.33 1.19
C SER A 139 -19.82 8.77 -0.23
N ASP A 140 -18.82 8.81 -1.12
CA ASP A 140 -18.98 9.27 -2.50
C ASP A 140 -18.14 8.46 -3.49
N ALA A 141 -18.78 7.49 -4.14
CA ALA A 141 -18.15 6.67 -5.19
C ALA A 141 -17.68 7.48 -6.42
N SER A 142 -18.03 8.77 -6.50
CA SER A 142 -17.60 9.66 -7.60
C SER A 142 -16.22 10.28 -7.36
N THR A 143 -15.64 10.15 -6.17
CA THR A 143 -14.33 10.69 -5.79
C THR A 143 -13.26 9.62 -5.59
N GLU A 144 -13.41 8.44 -6.20
CA GLU A 144 -12.41 7.37 -6.11
C GLU A 144 -11.03 7.84 -6.61
N GLU A 145 -10.12 8.05 -5.67
CA GLU A 145 -8.74 8.37 -6.00
C GLU A 145 -7.97 7.07 -6.30
N VAL A 146 -7.85 6.75 -7.59
CA VAL A 146 -7.12 5.61 -8.10
C VAL A 146 -5.84 6.09 -8.79
N LEU A 147 -4.71 5.52 -8.39
CA LEU A 147 -3.47 5.66 -9.12
C LEU A 147 -3.36 4.52 -10.12
N SER A 148 -3.07 4.82 -11.38
CA SER A 148 -2.93 3.83 -12.45
C SER A 148 -1.65 4.05 -13.24
N ASN A 149 -0.93 2.98 -13.51
CA ASN A 149 0.25 2.94 -14.37
C ASN A 149 0.21 1.71 -15.26
N THR A 150 0.73 1.82 -16.47
CA THR A 150 0.84 0.70 -17.41
C THR A 150 2.28 0.30 -17.60
N VAL A 151 2.56 -1.00 -17.55
CA VAL A 151 3.87 -1.60 -17.84
C VAL A 151 3.73 -2.43 -19.10
N GLN A 152 4.52 -2.12 -20.12
CA GLN A 152 4.55 -2.86 -21.40
C GLN A 152 5.48 -4.07 -21.29
N ILE A 153 5.09 -5.14 -21.97
CA ILE A 153 5.85 -6.38 -22.12
C ILE A 153 6.28 -6.43 -23.59
N GLU A 154 7.52 -6.15 -23.86
CA GLU A 154 8.08 -6.25 -25.22
C GLU A 154 8.88 -7.53 -25.40
#